data_5f42821a9cf2bf95b1d479e98fa952f8
#
_entry.id   5f42821a9cf2bf95b1d479e98fa952f8
#
_cell.length_a   1.000
_cell.length_b   1.000
_cell.length_c   1.000
_cell.angle_alpha   90.00
_cell.angle_beta   90.00
_cell.angle_gamma   90.00
#
_symmetry.space_group_name_H-M   'P 1'
#
loop_
_entity.id
_entity.type
_entity.pdbx_description
1 polymer ?
#
loop_
_entity_poly.entity_id
_entity_poly.type
_entity_poly.pdbx_seq_one_letter_code
_entity_poly.pdbx_strand_id
1 'polypeptide(L)'
;MKNLISAFIILVSFVTAQSPNELYNSAKSNLDSGDLLKAENEYRSAVDMDPTFAPAYAGLAVVAMRKGDLKQSNTYLKEAIDADPENKEFRQQFERLSELNTLMGKGIRSMKNGDIESAFESFRIAYEKFPQYPESVFNMGLTHFRNKDFTEAVNYFNKTIEINPDHKNAITAIKNVAKNFFNKGNQLYKRGDLEGALSSYDEVLRVDKTFYQAHFQVGVIQSKMGDKDKAVQSYEKSIEINPQFYKAYFALGLAKNSTNDTDGALIALQSAIDINPSYDKAYGAMGDIYIQQKDYEKAKQTLKMATTVNPNYSKGYANLGVIFSEEEAWNQAISSLEMAVALNERDAMSYFRLSGAHNMNGDCKSALDAARKSTELKNRFGGAWFELGTAEWCNGSGNKAGALNAFEKARNDRSWRKMAEYEIDKIKNPQKYVK
;
A
#
# COMPACT_ATOMS: atom_id res chain seq x y z
N MET A 1 -77.92 28.65 5.06
CA MET A 1 -77.04 28.19 3.97
C MET A 1 -76.16 29.42 3.57
N LYS A 2 -74.96 29.51 4.06
CA LYS A 2 -74.04 30.60 3.74
C LYS A 2 -72.94 30.00 2.85
N ASN A 3 -72.87 30.45 1.60
CA ASN A 3 -71.87 30.07 0.63
C ASN A 3 -70.51 30.77 1.01
N LEU A 4 -69.51 29.99 1.36
CA LEU A 4 -68.17 30.46 1.43
C LEU A 4 -67.50 30.19 0.06
N ILE A 5 -67.28 31.27 -0.67
CA ILE A 5 -66.42 31.27 -1.87
C ILE A 5 -64.96 31.42 -1.41
N SER A 6 -64.19 30.35 -1.41
CA SER A 6 -62.76 30.40 -1.20
C SER A 6 -62.06 30.94 -2.46
N ALA A 7 -61.56 32.15 -2.41
CA ALA A 7 -60.70 32.72 -3.45
C ALA A 7 -59.32 32.05 -3.36
N PHE A 8 -59.00 31.21 -4.35
CA PHE A 8 -57.65 30.67 -4.54
C PHE A 8 -56.78 31.76 -5.20
N ILE A 9 -55.96 32.45 -4.41
CA ILE A 9 -54.96 33.35 -4.95
C ILE A 9 -53.79 32.47 -5.46
N ILE A 10 -53.72 32.29 -6.79
CA ILE A 10 -52.55 31.71 -7.46
C ILE A 10 -51.46 32.77 -7.42
N LEU A 11 -50.52 32.62 -6.51
CA LEU A 11 -49.24 33.35 -6.56
C LEU A 11 -48.44 32.81 -7.76
N VAL A 12 -48.60 33.45 -8.91
CA VAL A 12 -47.70 33.27 -10.04
C VAL A 12 -46.42 34.01 -9.66
N SER A 13 -45.41 33.29 -9.15
CA SER A 13 -44.07 33.79 -9.06
C SER A 13 -43.58 34.04 -10.48
N PHE A 14 -43.58 35.29 -10.93
CA PHE A 14 -42.80 35.70 -12.09
C PHE A 14 -41.34 35.44 -11.77
N VAL A 15 -40.81 34.32 -12.20
CA VAL A 15 -39.36 34.20 -12.39
C VAL A 15 -39.06 35.18 -13.54
N THR A 16 -38.57 36.36 -13.19
CA THR A 16 -38.07 37.31 -14.17
C THR A 16 -36.93 36.61 -14.90
N ALA A 17 -37.15 36.31 -16.20
CA ALA A 17 -36.09 35.76 -17.03
C ALA A 17 -34.91 36.75 -16.97
N GLN A 18 -33.73 36.28 -16.51
CA GLN A 18 -32.53 37.10 -16.45
C GLN A 18 -32.19 37.60 -17.84
N SER A 19 -31.84 38.86 -17.97
CA SER A 19 -31.40 39.43 -19.25
C SER A 19 -29.95 38.95 -19.57
N PRO A 20 -29.52 39.00 -20.85
CA PRO A 20 -28.13 38.70 -21.21
C PRO A 20 -27.09 39.50 -20.39
N ASN A 21 -27.38 40.75 -20.07
CA ASN A 21 -26.55 41.59 -19.22
C ASN A 21 -26.49 41.12 -17.77
N GLU A 22 -27.60 40.70 -17.17
CA GLU A 22 -27.63 40.15 -15.81
C GLU A 22 -26.82 38.83 -15.72
N LEU A 23 -26.98 37.93 -16.69
CA LEU A 23 -26.21 36.70 -16.81
C LEU A 23 -24.72 36.97 -16.98
N TYR A 24 -24.35 37.95 -17.83
CA TYR A 24 -22.98 38.35 -18.03
C TYR A 24 -22.34 38.88 -16.72
N ASN A 25 -23.04 39.73 -15.99
CA ASN A 25 -22.54 40.30 -14.71
C ASN A 25 -22.39 39.19 -13.64
N SER A 26 -23.32 38.27 -13.58
CA SER A 26 -23.25 37.11 -12.70
C SER A 26 -22.06 36.21 -13.07
N ALA A 27 -21.92 35.90 -14.37
CA ALA A 27 -20.81 35.12 -14.89
C ALA A 27 -19.46 35.75 -14.60
N LYS A 28 -19.35 37.09 -14.75
CA LYS A 28 -18.13 37.83 -14.41
C LYS A 28 -17.79 37.71 -12.92
N SER A 29 -18.78 37.80 -12.03
CA SER A 29 -18.57 37.62 -10.59
C SER A 29 -18.10 36.20 -10.26
N ASN A 30 -18.70 35.18 -10.92
CA ASN A 30 -18.27 33.77 -10.75
C ASN A 30 -16.86 33.53 -11.30
N LEU A 31 -16.50 34.16 -12.44
CA LEU A 31 -15.16 34.12 -12.99
C LEU A 31 -14.11 34.73 -12.04
N ASP A 32 -14.44 35.86 -11.42
CA ASP A 32 -13.58 36.55 -10.47
C ASP A 32 -13.40 35.75 -9.18
N SER A 33 -14.43 35.01 -8.74
CA SER A 33 -14.36 34.10 -7.59
C SER A 33 -13.69 32.76 -7.91
N GLY A 34 -13.39 32.47 -9.20
CA GLY A 34 -12.74 31.22 -9.65
C GLY A 34 -13.71 30.08 -9.98
N ASP A 35 -15.03 30.27 -9.89
CA ASP A 35 -16.03 29.27 -10.32
C ASP A 35 -16.16 29.28 -11.85
N LEU A 36 -15.17 28.64 -12.52
CA LEU A 36 -15.08 28.60 -13.98
C LEU A 36 -16.27 27.87 -14.63
N LEU A 37 -16.82 26.87 -13.92
CA LEU A 37 -17.93 26.10 -14.49
C LEU A 37 -19.23 26.92 -14.52
N LYS A 38 -19.51 27.61 -13.41
CA LYS A 38 -20.69 28.46 -13.30
C LYS A 38 -20.59 29.66 -14.22
N ALA A 39 -19.42 30.29 -14.26
CA ALA A 39 -19.13 31.40 -15.19
C ALA A 39 -19.36 30.99 -16.65
N GLU A 40 -18.84 29.81 -17.06
CA GLU A 40 -19.07 29.31 -18.43
C GLU A 40 -20.53 29.12 -18.75
N ASN A 41 -21.30 28.48 -17.86
CA ASN A 41 -22.72 28.21 -18.09
C ASN A 41 -23.52 29.50 -18.22
N GLU A 42 -23.25 30.49 -17.38
CA GLU A 42 -23.97 31.77 -17.44
C GLU A 42 -23.58 32.60 -18.68
N TYR A 43 -22.29 32.62 -19.08
CA TYR A 43 -21.89 33.26 -20.34
C TYR A 43 -22.52 32.56 -21.55
N ARG A 44 -22.61 31.23 -21.57
CA ARG A 44 -23.29 30.46 -22.62
C ARG A 44 -24.78 30.82 -22.68
N SER A 45 -25.44 30.89 -21.51
CA SER A 45 -26.84 31.28 -21.44
C SER A 45 -27.07 32.70 -21.98
N ALA A 46 -26.14 33.62 -21.72
CA ALA A 46 -26.22 34.97 -22.25
C ALA A 46 -26.10 34.99 -23.78
N VAL A 47 -25.19 34.19 -24.37
CA VAL A 47 -25.03 34.01 -25.83
C VAL A 47 -26.27 33.32 -26.46
N ASP A 48 -26.83 32.28 -25.77
CA ASP A 48 -27.99 31.57 -26.26
C ASP A 48 -29.23 32.47 -26.33
N MET A 49 -29.30 33.45 -25.40
CA MET A 49 -30.40 34.46 -25.39
C MET A 49 -30.17 35.58 -26.42
N ASP A 50 -28.95 36.01 -26.60
CA ASP A 50 -28.57 37.01 -27.59
C ASP A 50 -27.23 36.63 -28.29
N PRO A 51 -27.32 35.97 -29.47
CA PRO A 51 -26.14 35.57 -30.24
C PRO A 51 -25.28 36.74 -30.73
N THR A 52 -25.71 37.99 -30.58
CA THR A 52 -24.96 39.17 -30.94
C THR A 52 -24.28 39.83 -29.73
N PHE A 53 -24.46 39.26 -28.56
CA PHE A 53 -23.91 39.82 -27.29
C PHE A 53 -22.40 39.53 -27.16
N ALA A 54 -21.59 40.29 -27.87
CA ALA A 54 -20.12 40.17 -27.96
C ALA A 54 -19.39 40.06 -26.61
N PRO A 55 -19.78 40.77 -25.50
CA PRO A 55 -19.10 40.66 -24.23
C PRO A 55 -19.13 39.25 -23.62
N ALA A 56 -20.20 38.47 -23.83
CA ALA A 56 -20.28 37.11 -23.31
C ALA A 56 -19.33 36.15 -24.02
N TYR A 57 -19.13 36.31 -25.35
CA TYR A 57 -18.09 35.56 -26.08
C TYR A 57 -16.68 35.90 -25.56
N ALA A 58 -16.38 37.17 -25.30
CA ALA A 58 -15.11 37.56 -24.69
C ALA A 58 -14.94 36.96 -23.28
N GLY A 59 -16.01 36.89 -22.49
CA GLY A 59 -16.04 36.18 -21.20
C GLY A 59 -15.75 34.68 -21.35
N LEU A 60 -16.38 34.00 -22.30
CA LEU A 60 -16.12 32.61 -22.63
C LEU A 60 -14.67 32.36 -23.04
N ALA A 61 -14.06 33.30 -23.77
CA ALA A 61 -12.66 33.23 -24.15
C ALA A 61 -11.71 33.26 -22.94
N VAL A 62 -12.02 34.11 -21.94
CA VAL A 62 -11.26 34.14 -20.69
C VAL A 62 -11.43 32.85 -19.90
N VAL A 63 -12.64 32.31 -19.79
CA VAL A 63 -12.88 31.00 -19.16
C VAL A 63 -12.10 29.88 -19.85
N ALA A 64 -12.13 29.80 -21.17
CA ALA A 64 -11.40 28.81 -21.95
C ALA A 64 -9.89 28.91 -21.71
N MET A 65 -9.35 30.13 -21.69
CA MET A 65 -7.93 30.37 -21.36
C MET A 65 -7.59 29.88 -19.95
N ARG A 66 -8.41 30.20 -18.95
CA ARG A 66 -8.19 29.72 -17.57
C ARG A 66 -8.30 28.20 -17.44
N LYS A 67 -9.09 27.57 -18.30
CA LYS A 67 -9.16 26.08 -18.40
C LYS A 67 -7.98 25.46 -19.16
N GLY A 68 -7.13 26.27 -19.80
CA GLY A 68 -5.99 25.79 -20.58
C GLY A 68 -6.29 25.59 -22.06
N ASP A 69 -7.51 25.89 -22.53
CA ASP A 69 -7.93 25.69 -23.92
C ASP A 69 -7.77 26.96 -24.75
N LEU A 70 -6.54 27.20 -25.24
CA LEU A 70 -6.24 28.34 -26.12
C LEU A 70 -6.98 28.26 -27.46
N LYS A 71 -7.24 27.06 -27.97
CA LYS A 71 -7.95 26.91 -29.25
C LYS A 71 -9.39 27.42 -29.12
N GLN A 72 -10.06 26.99 -28.07
CA GLN A 72 -11.43 27.42 -27.79
C GLN A 72 -11.48 28.92 -27.46
N SER A 73 -10.50 29.42 -26.69
CA SER A 73 -10.36 30.84 -26.36
C SER A 73 -10.24 31.68 -27.65
N ASN A 74 -9.40 31.27 -28.60
CA ASN A 74 -9.28 31.93 -29.90
C ASN A 74 -10.59 31.92 -30.70
N THR A 75 -11.35 30.82 -30.68
CA THR A 75 -12.65 30.71 -31.33
C THR A 75 -13.61 31.71 -30.75
N TYR A 76 -13.75 31.80 -29.47
CA TYR A 76 -14.66 32.73 -28.81
C TYR A 76 -14.28 34.21 -29.02
N LEU A 77 -12.97 34.55 -29.06
CA LEU A 77 -12.56 35.93 -29.38
C LEU A 77 -12.86 36.31 -30.82
N LYS A 78 -12.81 35.37 -31.77
CA LYS A 78 -13.27 35.63 -33.15
C LYS A 78 -14.77 35.89 -33.18
N GLU A 79 -15.55 35.08 -32.49
CA GLU A 79 -17.01 35.30 -32.37
C GLU A 79 -17.34 36.64 -31.71
N ALA A 80 -16.56 37.07 -30.70
CA ALA A 80 -16.71 38.39 -30.08
C ALA A 80 -16.39 39.52 -31.06
N ILE A 81 -15.33 39.37 -31.89
CA ILE A 81 -14.96 40.35 -32.92
C ILE A 81 -15.98 40.39 -34.04
N ASP A 82 -16.52 39.25 -34.47
CA ASP A 82 -17.56 39.16 -35.51
C ASP A 82 -18.88 39.79 -35.04
N ALA A 83 -19.21 39.67 -33.76
CA ALA A 83 -20.41 40.26 -33.17
C ALA A 83 -20.26 41.79 -32.90
N ASP A 84 -19.06 42.29 -32.63
CA ASP A 84 -18.76 43.73 -32.47
C ASP A 84 -17.41 44.08 -33.15
N PRO A 85 -17.41 44.28 -34.48
CA PRO A 85 -16.19 44.53 -35.27
C PRO A 85 -15.48 45.84 -34.93
N GLU A 86 -16.15 46.83 -34.38
CA GLU A 86 -15.57 48.12 -34.02
C GLU A 86 -14.88 48.12 -32.64
N ASN A 87 -15.04 47.05 -31.87
CA ASN A 87 -14.47 46.94 -30.56
C ASN A 87 -12.96 46.65 -30.59
N LYS A 88 -12.17 47.64 -30.31
CA LYS A 88 -10.71 47.54 -30.32
C LYS A 88 -10.16 46.65 -29.22
N GLU A 89 -10.89 46.52 -28.13
CA GLU A 89 -10.45 45.71 -26.98
C GLU A 89 -10.42 44.22 -27.34
N PHE A 90 -11.42 43.71 -28.05
CA PHE A 90 -11.47 42.30 -28.46
C PHE A 90 -10.33 41.97 -29.44
N ARG A 91 -10.00 42.88 -30.34
CA ARG A 91 -8.82 42.73 -31.25
C ARG A 91 -7.51 42.71 -30.45
N GLN A 92 -7.34 43.60 -29.49
CA GLN A 92 -6.14 43.58 -28.62
C GLN A 92 -6.05 42.32 -27.81
N GLN A 93 -7.16 41.80 -27.27
CA GLN A 93 -7.18 40.51 -26.55
C GLN A 93 -6.78 39.36 -27.47
N PHE A 94 -7.24 39.34 -28.73
CA PHE A 94 -6.87 38.34 -29.73
C PHE A 94 -5.37 38.39 -30.09
N GLU A 95 -4.79 39.58 -30.24
CA GLU A 95 -3.37 39.76 -30.49
C GLU A 95 -2.51 39.27 -29.30
N ARG A 96 -2.91 39.61 -28.09
CA ARG A 96 -2.27 39.09 -26.87
C ARG A 96 -2.33 37.57 -26.79
N LEU A 97 -3.46 36.97 -27.15
CA LEU A 97 -3.62 35.52 -27.16
C LEU A 97 -2.72 34.87 -28.23
N SER A 98 -2.54 35.51 -29.37
CA SER A 98 -1.60 35.09 -30.42
C SER A 98 -0.13 35.13 -29.94
N GLU A 99 0.22 36.14 -29.15
CA GLU A 99 1.54 36.20 -28.49
C GLU A 99 1.74 35.01 -27.51
N LEU A 100 0.73 34.71 -26.67
CA LEU A 100 0.76 33.54 -25.77
C LEU A 100 0.95 32.23 -26.55
N ASN A 101 0.20 32.04 -27.64
CA ASN A 101 0.36 30.87 -28.50
C ASN A 101 1.78 30.74 -29.07
N THR A 102 2.39 31.87 -29.44
CA THR A 102 3.76 31.89 -29.99
C THR A 102 4.77 31.49 -28.90
N LEU A 103 4.67 32.02 -27.72
CA LEU A 103 5.52 31.69 -26.57
C LEU A 103 5.39 30.22 -26.17
N MET A 104 4.16 29.73 -26.03
CA MET A 104 3.90 28.31 -25.75
C MET A 104 4.46 27.39 -26.83
N GLY A 105 4.22 27.73 -28.10
CA GLY A 105 4.76 26.99 -29.24
C GLY A 105 6.28 26.96 -29.29
N LYS A 106 6.95 28.05 -28.93
CA LYS A 106 8.41 28.12 -28.81
C LYS A 106 8.88 27.18 -27.66
N GLY A 107 8.32 27.29 -26.50
CA GLY A 107 8.67 26.43 -25.35
C GLY A 107 8.48 24.94 -25.64
N ILE A 108 7.36 24.56 -26.29
CA ILE A 108 7.09 23.17 -26.67
C ILE A 108 8.13 22.66 -27.69
N ARG A 109 8.51 23.46 -28.65
CA ARG A 109 9.56 23.08 -29.63
C ARG A 109 10.92 22.91 -28.94
N SER A 110 11.34 23.85 -28.10
CA SER A 110 12.58 23.75 -27.31
C SER A 110 12.59 22.48 -26.45
N MET A 111 11.47 22.18 -25.78
CA MET A 111 11.36 20.96 -24.98
C MET A 111 11.48 19.67 -25.82
N LYS A 112 10.91 19.65 -27.03
CA LYS A 112 11.06 18.50 -27.96
C LYS A 112 12.50 18.32 -28.40
N ASN A 113 13.22 19.41 -28.64
CA ASN A 113 14.62 19.41 -29.02
C ASN A 113 15.59 19.11 -27.87
N GLY A 114 15.09 18.96 -26.63
CA GLY A 114 15.93 18.73 -25.46
C GLY A 114 16.53 19.98 -24.85
N ASP A 115 16.23 21.16 -25.37
CA ASP A 115 16.66 22.45 -24.84
C ASP A 115 15.70 22.87 -23.71
N ILE A 116 15.95 22.31 -22.53
CA ILE A 116 15.06 22.45 -21.36
C ILE A 116 15.10 23.89 -20.81
N GLU A 117 16.27 24.54 -20.88
CA GLU A 117 16.45 25.90 -20.38
C GLU A 117 15.66 26.91 -21.21
N SER A 118 15.81 26.90 -22.54
CA SER A 118 15.02 27.76 -23.44
C SER A 118 13.52 27.45 -23.38
N ALA A 119 13.14 26.18 -23.12
CA ALA A 119 11.75 25.82 -22.93
C ALA A 119 11.20 26.48 -21.65
N PHE A 120 11.90 26.33 -20.52
CA PHE A 120 11.51 26.94 -19.25
C PHE A 120 11.35 28.47 -19.38
N GLU A 121 12.35 29.13 -19.98
CA GLU A 121 12.32 30.58 -20.15
C GLU A 121 11.12 31.04 -21.01
N SER A 122 10.78 30.30 -22.07
CA SER A 122 9.61 30.61 -22.91
C SER A 122 8.30 30.49 -22.12
N PHE A 123 8.17 29.43 -21.28
CA PHE A 123 6.99 29.24 -20.42
C PHE A 123 6.95 30.27 -19.27
N ARG A 124 8.10 30.66 -18.73
CA ARG A 124 8.22 31.71 -17.70
C ARG A 124 7.71 33.03 -18.21
N ILE A 125 8.16 33.45 -19.41
CA ILE A 125 7.67 34.68 -20.04
C ILE A 125 6.17 34.61 -20.32
N ALA A 126 5.68 33.43 -20.79
CA ALA A 126 4.25 33.22 -20.97
C ALA A 126 3.47 33.37 -19.64
N TYR A 127 3.97 32.82 -18.55
CA TYR A 127 3.36 32.97 -17.23
C TYR A 127 3.37 34.41 -16.71
N GLU A 128 4.47 35.14 -16.87
CA GLU A 128 4.58 36.55 -16.45
C GLU A 128 3.58 37.45 -17.17
N LYS A 129 3.35 37.20 -18.46
CA LYS A 129 2.39 37.98 -19.26
C LYS A 129 0.94 37.51 -19.07
N PHE A 130 0.75 36.22 -18.79
CA PHE A 130 -0.57 35.57 -18.66
C PHE A 130 -0.63 34.68 -17.41
N PRO A 131 -0.63 35.27 -16.20
CA PRO A 131 -0.52 34.53 -14.95
C PRO A 131 -1.73 33.63 -14.66
N GLN A 132 -2.84 33.82 -15.35
CA GLN A 132 -4.05 33.00 -15.21
C GLN A 132 -4.12 31.83 -16.22
N TYR A 133 -3.09 31.67 -17.08
CA TYR A 133 -3.02 30.56 -18.02
C TYR A 133 -2.25 29.38 -17.39
N PRO A 134 -2.94 28.30 -16.99
CA PRO A 134 -2.34 27.24 -16.17
C PRO A 134 -1.28 26.43 -16.91
N GLU A 135 -1.41 26.28 -18.26
CA GLU A 135 -0.50 25.46 -19.06
C GLU A 135 0.94 26.00 -19.10
N SER A 136 1.15 27.31 -18.94
CA SER A 136 2.49 27.88 -18.83
C SER A 136 3.20 27.34 -17.58
N VAL A 137 2.55 27.41 -16.43
CA VAL A 137 3.07 26.93 -15.15
C VAL A 137 3.20 25.41 -15.14
N PHE A 138 2.23 24.70 -15.69
CA PHE A 138 2.30 23.25 -15.85
C PHE A 138 3.53 22.82 -16.67
N ASN A 139 3.80 23.49 -17.79
CA ASN A 139 4.95 23.19 -18.62
C ASN A 139 6.28 23.57 -17.95
N MET A 140 6.34 24.63 -17.13
CA MET A 140 7.49 24.89 -16.27
C MET A 140 7.76 23.71 -15.31
N GLY A 141 6.72 23.16 -14.69
CA GLY A 141 6.82 21.93 -13.89
C GLY A 141 7.34 20.73 -14.70
N LEU A 142 6.89 20.57 -15.95
CA LEU A 142 7.39 19.50 -16.81
C LEU A 142 8.88 19.64 -17.18
N THR A 143 9.43 20.86 -17.28
CA THR A 143 10.87 21.06 -17.48
C THR A 143 11.68 20.57 -16.30
N HIS A 144 11.26 20.91 -15.06
CA HIS A 144 11.87 20.39 -13.83
C HIS A 144 11.73 18.87 -13.71
N PHE A 145 10.57 18.33 -14.05
CA PHE A 145 10.35 16.88 -14.05
C PHE A 145 11.33 16.15 -14.98
N ARG A 146 11.59 16.69 -16.18
CA ARG A 146 12.57 16.12 -17.13
C ARG A 146 14.00 16.18 -16.59
N ASN A 147 14.35 17.23 -15.88
CA ASN A 147 15.64 17.37 -15.19
C ASN A 147 15.74 16.53 -13.92
N LYS A 148 14.71 15.75 -13.59
CA LYS A 148 14.60 14.96 -12.37
C LYS A 148 14.60 15.79 -11.08
N ASP A 149 14.34 17.07 -11.18
CA ASP A 149 14.11 17.97 -10.05
C ASP A 149 12.63 17.87 -9.65
N PHE A 150 12.31 16.77 -8.99
CA PHE A 150 10.93 16.43 -8.68
C PHE A 150 10.31 17.35 -7.64
N THR A 151 11.12 17.97 -6.78
CA THR A 151 10.66 18.91 -5.77
C THR A 151 10.09 20.18 -6.42
N GLU A 152 10.87 20.82 -7.29
CA GLU A 152 10.41 21.99 -8.01
C GLU A 152 9.28 21.65 -9.00
N ALA A 153 9.34 20.49 -9.64
CA ALA A 153 8.24 20.03 -10.47
C ALA A 153 6.89 20.02 -9.73
N VAL A 154 6.86 19.49 -8.51
CA VAL A 154 5.64 19.46 -7.67
C VAL A 154 5.20 20.86 -7.28
N ASN A 155 6.12 21.77 -6.96
CA ASN A 155 5.80 23.15 -6.64
C ASN A 155 5.06 23.83 -7.80
N TYR A 156 5.55 23.68 -9.04
CA TYR A 156 4.89 24.21 -10.22
C TYR A 156 3.56 23.51 -10.53
N PHE A 157 3.45 22.20 -10.35
CA PHE A 157 2.18 21.48 -10.53
C PHE A 157 1.13 21.94 -9.51
N ASN A 158 1.51 22.16 -8.25
CA ASN A 158 0.60 22.69 -7.24
C ASN A 158 0.15 24.13 -7.61
N LYS A 159 1.07 24.97 -8.08
CA LYS A 159 0.73 26.32 -8.57
C LYS A 159 -0.22 26.27 -9.78
N THR A 160 -0.09 25.24 -10.63
CA THR A 160 -1.05 24.99 -11.72
C THR A 160 -2.45 24.71 -11.19
N ILE A 161 -2.55 23.90 -10.10
CA ILE A 161 -3.82 23.53 -9.45
C ILE A 161 -4.42 24.76 -8.72
N GLU A 162 -3.60 25.66 -8.17
CA GLU A 162 -4.08 26.93 -7.60
C GLU A 162 -4.78 27.81 -8.65
N ILE A 163 -4.25 27.80 -9.90
CA ILE A 163 -4.86 28.55 -11.02
C ILE A 163 -6.10 27.84 -11.57
N ASN A 164 -6.02 26.52 -11.71
CA ASN A 164 -7.10 25.67 -12.18
C ASN A 164 -7.18 24.41 -11.33
N PRO A 165 -8.08 24.34 -10.32
CA PRO A 165 -8.21 23.19 -9.42
C PRO A 165 -8.54 21.89 -10.13
N ASP A 166 -9.19 21.93 -11.31
CA ASP A 166 -9.58 20.76 -12.11
C ASP A 166 -8.52 20.36 -13.14
N HIS A 167 -7.29 20.87 -13.03
CA HIS A 167 -6.23 20.58 -13.99
C HIS A 167 -5.72 19.14 -13.92
N LYS A 168 -6.39 18.23 -14.61
CA LYS A 168 -6.17 16.77 -14.55
C LYS A 168 -4.72 16.35 -14.79
N ASN A 169 -4.02 17.05 -15.72
CA ASN A 169 -2.63 16.72 -16.04
C ASN A 169 -1.69 17.05 -14.88
N ALA A 170 -1.89 18.17 -14.17
CA ALA A 170 -1.09 18.54 -13.00
C ALA A 170 -1.31 17.57 -11.85
N ILE A 171 -2.58 17.23 -11.55
CA ILE A 171 -2.94 16.22 -10.55
C ILE A 171 -2.27 14.88 -10.86
N THR A 172 -2.32 14.46 -12.13
CA THR A 172 -1.69 13.21 -12.58
C THR A 172 -0.17 13.27 -12.49
N ALA A 173 0.44 14.40 -12.84
CA ALA A 173 1.88 14.60 -12.77
C ALA A 173 2.40 14.50 -11.32
N ILE A 174 1.71 15.09 -10.36
CA ILE A 174 2.01 14.96 -8.92
C ILE A 174 1.98 13.50 -8.48
N LYS A 175 0.94 12.75 -8.86
CA LYS A 175 0.83 11.31 -8.56
C LYS A 175 1.99 10.51 -9.20
N ASN A 176 2.42 10.88 -10.39
CA ASN A 176 3.56 10.24 -11.05
C ASN A 176 4.89 10.55 -10.34
N VAL A 177 5.07 11.76 -9.81
CA VAL A 177 6.23 12.09 -8.98
C VAL A 177 6.24 11.25 -7.71
N ALA A 178 5.12 11.17 -6.99
CA ALA A 178 5.00 10.32 -5.80
C ALA A 178 5.33 8.85 -6.13
N LYS A 179 4.83 8.33 -7.25
CA LYS A 179 5.15 6.97 -7.71
C LYS A 179 6.64 6.77 -8.04
N ASN A 180 7.31 7.77 -8.60
CA ASN A 180 8.76 7.70 -8.84
C ASN A 180 9.55 7.59 -7.53
N PHE A 181 9.25 8.41 -6.53
CA PHE A 181 9.87 8.30 -5.21
C PHE A 181 9.55 6.95 -4.55
N PHE A 182 8.31 6.48 -4.66
CA PHE A 182 7.92 5.17 -4.12
C PHE A 182 8.71 4.01 -4.76
N ASN A 183 8.87 4.03 -6.08
CA ASN A 183 9.67 3.03 -6.79
C ASN A 183 11.15 3.09 -6.39
N LYS A 184 11.71 4.29 -6.21
CA LYS A 184 13.08 4.48 -5.70
C LYS A 184 13.22 3.88 -4.30
N GLY A 185 12.27 4.16 -3.40
CA GLY A 185 12.23 3.59 -2.05
C GLY A 185 12.21 2.06 -2.08
N ASN A 186 11.36 1.46 -2.93
CA ASN A 186 11.30 0.00 -3.11
C ASN A 186 12.63 -0.59 -3.61
N GLN A 187 13.35 0.09 -4.50
CA GLN A 187 14.65 -0.36 -4.97
C GLN A 187 15.70 -0.32 -3.87
N LEU A 188 15.76 0.76 -3.10
CA LEU A 188 16.67 0.91 -1.97
C LEU A 188 16.38 -0.14 -0.89
N TYR A 189 15.12 -0.35 -0.56
CA TYR A 189 14.69 -1.40 0.36
C TYR A 189 15.16 -2.80 -0.07
N LYS A 190 15.02 -3.15 -1.35
CA LYS A 190 15.49 -4.42 -1.91
C LYS A 190 17.02 -4.59 -1.81
N ARG A 191 17.78 -3.48 -1.86
CA ARG A 191 19.23 -3.46 -1.68
C ARG A 191 19.66 -3.48 -0.21
N GLY A 192 18.71 -3.39 0.73
CA GLY A 192 18.99 -3.33 2.16
C GLY A 192 19.30 -1.93 2.69
N ASP A 193 19.25 -0.91 1.85
CA ASP A 193 19.41 0.50 2.26
C ASP A 193 18.09 0.99 2.88
N LEU A 194 17.93 0.72 4.17
CA LEU A 194 16.70 1.04 4.90
C LEU A 194 16.53 2.55 5.11
N GLU A 195 17.61 3.28 5.38
CA GLU A 195 17.58 4.73 5.59
C GLU A 195 17.26 5.47 4.28
N GLY A 196 17.92 5.11 3.19
CA GLY A 196 17.62 5.67 1.88
C GLY A 196 16.20 5.35 1.40
N ALA A 197 15.69 4.16 1.71
CA ALA A 197 14.31 3.79 1.41
C ALA A 197 13.32 4.63 2.22
N LEU A 198 13.56 4.81 3.53
CA LEU A 198 12.73 5.64 4.41
C LEU A 198 12.67 7.08 3.90
N SER A 199 13.82 7.70 3.62
CA SER A 199 13.90 9.04 3.03
C SER A 199 13.10 9.15 1.72
N SER A 200 13.14 8.12 0.88
CA SER A 200 12.37 8.13 -0.38
C SER A 200 10.87 8.03 -0.16
N TYR A 201 10.42 7.28 0.85
CA TYR A 201 8.99 7.22 1.20
C TYR A 201 8.52 8.49 1.91
N ASP A 202 9.37 9.17 2.68
CA ASP A 202 9.07 10.48 3.25
C ASP A 202 8.85 11.51 2.14
N GLU A 203 9.64 11.46 1.05
CA GLU A 203 9.38 12.28 -0.14
C GLU A 203 8.02 11.94 -0.79
N VAL A 204 7.61 10.67 -0.84
CA VAL A 204 6.26 10.30 -1.29
C VAL A 204 5.21 11.00 -0.44
N LEU A 205 5.34 10.91 0.89
CA LEU A 205 4.36 11.44 1.84
C LEU A 205 4.36 12.98 1.91
N ARG A 206 5.47 13.62 1.55
CA ARG A 206 5.52 15.07 1.37
C ARG A 206 4.73 15.51 0.15
N VAL A 207 4.77 14.73 -0.95
CA VAL A 207 4.05 14.99 -2.20
C VAL A 207 2.58 14.59 -2.11
N ASP A 208 2.31 13.42 -1.53
CA ASP A 208 0.96 12.85 -1.40
C ASP A 208 0.81 12.16 -0.02
N LYS A 209 0.25 12.89 0.93
CA LYS A 209 -0.01 12.39 2.29
C LYS A 209 -1.01 11.24 2.34
N THR A 210 -1.78 11.04 1.26
CA THR A 210 -2.79 9.98 1.16
C THR A 210 -2.26 8.71 0.48
N PHE A 211 -0.95 8.62 0.22
CA PHE A 211 -0.33 7.46 -0.38
C PHE A 211 -0.17 6.33 0.66
N TYR A 212 -1.24 5.57 0.91
CA TYR A 212 -1.30 4.56 1.98
C TYR A 212 -0.19 3.50 1.90
N GLN A 213 0.25 3.12 0.69
CA GLN A 213 1.34 2.17 0.53
C GLN A 213 2.68 2.70 1.06
N ALA A 214 2.91 4.03 0.99
CA ALA A 214 4.13 4.62 1.55
C ALA A 214 4.11 4.55 3.08
N HIS A 215 2.98 4.89 3.73
CA HIS A 215 2.82 4.69 5.17
C HIS A 215 3.06 3.24 5.59
N PHE A 216 2.51 2.29 4.84
CA PHE A 216 2.75 0.87 5.07
C PHE A 216 4.24 0.50 4.98
N GLN A 217 4.94 0.95 3.94
CA GLN A 217 6.36 0.65 3.76
C GLN A 217 7.25 1.32 4.82
N VAL A 218 6.90 2.54 5.24
CA VAL A 218 7.53 3.21 6.40
C VAL A 218 7.41 2.31 7.64
N GLY A 219 6.21 1.80 7.93
CA GLY A 219 5.99 0.88 9.04
C GLY A 219 6.82 -0.42 8.92
N VAL A 220 6.94 -0.98 7.73
CA VAL A 220 7.78 -2.17 7.46
C VAL A 220 9.24 -1.89 7.78
N ILE A 221 9.76 -0.72 7.39
CA ILE A 221 11.16 -0.34 7.69
C ILE A 221 11.34 -0.11 9.19
N GLN A 222 10.45 0.65 9.83
CA GLN A 222 10.50 0.92 11.27
C GLN A 222 10.47 -0.37 12.08
N SER A 223 9.63 -1.34 11.70
CA SER A 223 9.59 -2.66 12.31
C SER A 223 10.94 -3.41 12.17
N LYS A 224 11.59 -3.33 11.00
CA LYS A 224 12.92 -3.94 10.77
C LYS A 224 14.03 -3.25 11.56
N MET A 225 13.93 -1.95 11.76
CA MET A 225 14.87 -1.16 12.58
C MET A 225 14.65 -1.36 14.09
N GLY A 226 13.57 -2.05 14.50
CA GLY A 226 13.21 -2.29 15.88
C GLY A 226 12.29 -1.25 16.51
N ASP A 227 11.92 -0.21 15.77
CA ASP A 227 11.02 0.88 16.20
C ASP A 227 9.54 0.42 16.12
N LYS A 228 9.17 -0.53 16.95
CA LYS A 228 7.86 -1.22 16.87
C LYS A 228 6.67 -0.29 17.05
N ASP A 229 6.75 0.66 17.99
CA ASP A 229 5.66 1.61 18.26
C ASP A 229 5.44 2.56 17.08
N LYS A 230 6.51 3.03 16.44
CA LYS A 230 6.39 3.82 15.22
C LYS A 230 5.80 3.00 14.07
N ALA A 231 6.19 1.73 13.96
CA ALA A 231 5.63 0.84 12.94
C ALA A 231 4.12 0.68 13.11
N VAL A 232 3.63 0.50 14.33
CA VAL A 232 2.19 0.46 14.65
C VAL A 232 1.48 1.71 14.13
N GLN A 233 1.99 2.90 14.48
CA GLN A 233 1.41 4.18 14.03
C GLN A 233 1.37 4.30 12.50
N SER A 234 2.43 3.87 11.82
CA SER A 234 2.52 3.92 10.36
C SER A 234 1.53 2.95 9.69
N TYR A 235 1.33 1.75 10.25
CA TYR A 235 0.32 0.82 9.75
C TYR A 235 -1.09 1.34 10.01
N GLU A 236 -1.38 1.89 11.18
CA GLU A 236 -2.66 2.51 11.51
C GLU A 236 -2.98 3.66 10.55
N LYS A 237 -1.99 4.50 10.21
CA LYS A 237 -2.17 5.56 9.22
C LYS A 237 -2.46 5.02 7.83
N SER A 238 -1.81 3.94 7.42
CA SER A 238 -2.10 3.26 6.15
C SER A 238 -3.55 2.74 6.10
N ILE A 239 -4.03 2.17 7.22
CA ILE A 239 -5.39 1.64 7.38
C ILE A 239 -6.43 2.77 7.38
N GLU A 240 -6.17 3.88 8.09
CA GLU A 240 -7.04 5.07 8.09
C GLU A 240 -7.32 5.57 6.67
N ILE A 241 -6.27 5.59 5.82
CA ILE A 241 -6.38 6.05 4.44
C ILE A 241 -7.06 4.99 3.55
N ASN A 242 -6.71 3.73 3.72
CA ASN A 242 -7.30 2.62 2.96
C ASN A 242 -7.72 1.46 3.88
N PRO A 243 -8.97 1.48 4.39
CA PRO A 243 -9.49 0.45 5.27
C PRO A 243 -9.62 -0.95 4.63
N GLN A 244 -9.44 -1.07 3.30
CA GLN A 244 -9.49 -2.36 2.60
C GLN A 244 -8.09 -2.97 2.38
N PHE A 245 -7.04 -2.37 2.96
CA PHE A 245 -5.69 -2.85 2.77
C PHE A 245 -5.32 -3.94 3.81
N TYR A 246 -5.76 -5.17 3.60
CA TYR A 246 -5.57 -6.31 4.50
C TYR A 246 -4.10 -6.55 4.92
N LYS A 247 -3.11 -6.22 4.05
CA LYS A 247 -1.69 -6.38 4.39
C LYS A 247 -1.23 -5.46 5.52
N ALA A 248 -1.83 -4.27 5.64
CA ALA A 248 -1.53 -3.37 6.74
C ALA A 248 -2.10 -3.89 8.06
N TYR A 249 -3.31 -4.44 8.05
CA TYR A 249 -3.88 -5.11 9.24
C TYR A 249 -3.05 -6.30 9.69
N PHE A 250 -2.61 -7.14 8.76
CA PHE A 250 -1.72 -8.25 9.08
C PHE A 250 -0.41 -7.78 9.72
N ALA A 251 0.25 -6.78 9.13
CA ALA A 251 1.49 -6.22 9.67
C ALA A 251 1.29 -5.54 11.03
N LEU A 252 0.15 -4.84 11.21
CA LEU A 252 -0.26 -4.27 12.50
C LEU A 252 -0.43 -5.36 13.55
N GLY A 253 -1.08 -6.48 13.21
CA GLY A 253 -1.25 -7.61 14.11
C GLY A 253 0.09 -8.19 14.56
N LEU A 254 1.04 -8.38 13.65
CA LEU A 254 2.38 -8.85 13.99
C LEU A 254 3.14 -7.83 14.88
N ALA A 255 3.04 -6.54 14.57
CA ALA A 255 3.67 -5.49 15.37
C ALA A 255 3.08 -5.42 16.78
N LYS A 256 1.76 -5.42 16.94
CA LYS A 256 1.07 -5.43 18.24
C LYS A 256 1.43 -6.66 19.08
N ASN A 257 1.46 -7.85 18.47
CA ASN A 257 1.91 -9.06 19.18
C ASN A 257 3.36 -8.93 19.69
N SER A 258 4.21 -8.29 18.92
CA SER A 258 5.61 -8.08 19.30
C SER A 258 5.82 -7.03 20.42
N THR A 259 4.81 -6.21 20.71
CA THR A 259 4.75 -5.26 21.85
C THR A 259 3.89 -5.78 23.00
N ASN A 260 3.53 -7.06 22.99
CA ASN A 260 2.68 -7.73 23.95
C ASN A 260 1.21 -7.26 24.00
N ASP A 261 0.75 -6.51 22.99
CA ASP A 261 -0.68 -6.23 22.77
C ASP A 261 -1.31 -7.39 21.99
N THR A 262 -1.48 -8.51 22.67
CA THR A 262 -1.98 -9.75 22.05
C THR A 262 -3.43 -9.65 21.62
N ASP A 263 -4.28 -8.98 22.37
CA ASP A 263 -5.69 -8.78 22.03
C ASP A 263 -5.82 -7.88 20.81
N GLY A 264 -5.11 -6.77 20.78
CA GLY A 264 -5.05 -5.89 19.60
C GLY A 264 -4.47 -6.59 18.36
N ALA A 265 -3.52 -7.52 18.55
CA ALA A 265 -2.98 -8.33 17.46
C ALA A 265 -4.04 -9.25 16.86
N LEU A 266 -4.81 -9.97 17.69
CA LEU A 266 -5.88 -10.86 17.24
C LEU A 266 -6.97 -10.09 16.49
N ILE A 267 -7.37 -8.91 16.98
CA ILE A 267 -8.35 -8.04 16.33
C ILE A 267 -7.83 -7.61 14.93
N ALA A 268 -6.59 -7.17 14.84
CA ALA A 268 -6.01 -6.76 13.58
C ALA A 268 -5.89 -7.93 12.58
N LEU A 269 -5.46 -9.10 13.03
CA LEU A 269 -5.37 -10.30 12.20
C LEU A 269 -6.75 -10.75 11.71
N GLN A 270 -7.78 -10.69 12.57
CA GLN A 270 -9.16 -10.99 12.19
C GLN A 270 -9.64 -10.00 11.10
N SER A 271 -9.38 -8.70 11.27
CA SER A 271 -9.70 -7.70 10.25
C SER A 271 -9.03 -8.00 8.90
N ALA A 272 -7.78 -8.49 8.91
CA ALA A 272 -7.10 -8.91 7.68
C ALA A 272 -7.82 -10.09 7.01
N ILE A 273 -8.33 -11.03 7.78
CA ILE A 273 -9.11 -12.19 7.32
C ILE A 273 -10.48 -11.76 6.79
N ASP A 274 -11.17 -10.87 7.48
CA ASP A 274 -12.50 -10.38 7.08
C ASP A 274 -12.44 -9.67 5.71
N ILE A 275 -11.34 -8.93 5.46
CA ILE A 275 -11.10 -8.27 4.16
C ILE A 275 -10.64 -9.27 3.10
N ASN A 276 -9.76 -10.20 3.46
CA ASN A 276 -9.25 -11.23 2.55
C ASN A 276 -9.30 -12.62 3.21
N PRO A 277 -10.43 -13.34 3.09
CA PRO A 277 -10.58 -14.68 3.69
C PRO A 277 -9.61 -15.74 3.15
N SER A 278 -8.93 -15.46 2.03
CA SER A 278 -7.92 -16.37 1.45
C SER A 278 -6.50 -16.07 1.93
N TYR A 279 -6.32 -15.22 2.94
CA TYR A 279 -4.99 -14.85 3.40
C TYR A 279 -4.47 -15.80 4.49
N ASP A 280 -3.90 -16.93 4.09
CA ASP A 280 -3.36 -18.02 4.92
C ASP A 280 -2.42 -17.54 6.03
N LYS A 281 -1.59 -16.53 5.75
CA LYS A 281 -0.61 -15.99 6.72
C LYS A 281 -1.27 -15.36 7.95
N ALA A 282 -2.46 -14.77 7.79
CA ALA A 282 -3.18 -14.19 8.92
C ALA A 282 -3.72 -15.28 9.84
N TYR A 283 -4.33 -16.33 9.28
CA TYR A 283 -4.72 -17.52 10.06
C TYR A 283 -3.51 -18.15 10.76
N GLY A 284 -2.38 -18.29 10.04
CA GLY A 284 -1.15 -18.84 10.63
C GLY A 284 -0.63 -18.03 11.80
N ALA A 285 -0.63 -16.70 11.69
CA ALA A 285 -0.21 -15.81 12.77
C ALA A 285 -1.16 -15.88 13.99
N MET A 286 -2.48 -15.95 13.78
CA MET A 286 -3.45 -16.18 14.86
C MET A 286 -3.21 -17.54 15.52
N GLY A 287 -2.97 -18.59 14.75
CA GLY A 287 -2.63 -19.91 15.26
C GLY A 287 -1.38 -19.90 16.14
N ASP A 288 -0.33 -19.19 15.73
CA ASP A 288 0.91 -19.02 16.52
C ASP A 288 0.61 -18.32 17.86
N ILE A 289 -0.25 -17.30 17.86
CA ILE A 289 -0.66 -16.59 19.09
C ILE A 289 -1.44 -17.55 20.05
N TYR A 290 -2.41 -18.30 19.52
CA TYR A 290 -3.18 -19.24 20.34
C TYR A 290 -2.32 -20.38 20.89
N ILE A 291 -1.30 -20.85 20.15
CA ILE A 291 -0.32 -21.81 20.69
C ILE A 291 0.45 -21.22 21.87
N GLN A 292 0.90 -19.97 21.75
CA GLN A 292 1.60 -19.28 22.86
C GLN A 292 0.72 -19.13 24.11
N GLN A 293 -0.59 -18.90 23.91
CA GLN A 293 -1.59 -18.86 24.99
C GLN A 293 -2.00 -20.24 25.50
N LYS A 294 -1.54 -21.33 24.88
CA LYS A 294 -1.96 -22.72 25.12
C LYS A 294 -3.44 -22.98 24.86
N ASP A 295 -4.10 -22.10 24.09
CA ASP A 295 -5.47 -22.32 23.62
C ASP A 295 -5.44 -23.21 22.35
N TYR A 296 -5.16 -24.50 22.59
CA TYR A 296 -4.96 -25.46 21.49
C TYR A 296 -6.21 -25.68 20.65
N GLU A 297 -7.41 -25.50 21.22
CA GLU A 297 -8.65 -25.64 20.44
C GLU A 297 -8.79 -24.52 19.39
N LYS A 298 -8.60 -23.26 19.78
CA LYS A 298 -8.64 -22.14 18.83
C LYS A 298 -7.46 -22.22 17.83
N ALA A 299 -6.29 -22.63 18.30
CA ALA A 299 -5.13 -22.82 17.43
C ALA A 299 -5.42 -23.87 16.33
N LYS A 300 -5.99 -25.04 16.69
CA LYS A 300 -6.36 -26.10 15.72
C LYS A 300 -7.39 -25.59 14.70
N GLN A 301 -8.44 -24.92 15.18
CA GLN A 301 -9.47 -24.37 14.27
C GLN A 301 -8.87 -23.39 13.28
N THR A 302 -8.07 -22.45 13.77
CA THR A 302 -7.45 -21.41 12.96
C THR A 302 -6.44 -21.98 11.95
N LEU A 303 -5.59 -22.93 12.38
CA LEU A 303 -4.60 -23.56 11.50
C LEU A 303 -5.23 -24.49 10.47
N LYS A 304 -6.33 -25.18 10.80
CA LYS A 304 -7.11 -25.93 9.81
C LYS A 304 -7.67 -25.01 8.73
N MET A 305 -8.16 -23.81 9.09
CA MET A 305 -8.57 -22.81 8.11
C MET A 305 -7.37 -22.38 7.25
N ALA A 306 -6.19 -22.12 7.85
CA ALA A 306 -4.98 -21.79 7.08
C ALA A 306 -4.62 -22.85 6.03
N THR A 307 -4.67 -24.15 6.40
CA THR A 307 -4.36 -25.26 5.50
C THR A 307 -5.48 -25.56 4.50
N THR A 308 -6.72 -25.23 4.80
CA THR A 308 -7.85 -25.32 3.87
C THR A 308 -7.74 -24.25 2.78
N VAL A 309 -7.43 -23.01 3.18
CA VAL A 309 -7.26 -21.88 2.27
C VAL A 309 -6.01 -22.03 1.41
N ASN A 310 -4.94 -22.53 2.00
CA ASN A 310 -3.69 -22.84 1.30
C ASN A 310 -3.21 -24.25 1.64
N PRO A 311 -3.57 -25.28 0.84
CA PRO A 311 -3.11 -26.65 1.05
C PRO A 311 -1.57 -26.82 1.01
N ASN A 312 -0.84 -25.85 0.48
CA ASN A 312 0.63 -25.85 0.43
C ASN A 312 1.26 -25.09 1.62
N TYR A 313 0.49 -24.73 2.64
CA TYR A 313 0.98 -23.99 3.80
C TYR A 313 1.70 -24.93 4.78
N SER A 314 2.95 -25.30 4.47
CA SER A 314 3.80 -26.21 5.27
C SER A 314 3.83 -25.83 6.76
N LYS A 315 3.98 -24.51 7.09
CA LYS A 315 4.03 -24.07 8.49
C LYS A 315 2.73 -24.36 9.25
N GLY A 316 1.57 -24.29 8.58
CA GLY A 316 0.28 -24.62 9.18
C GLY A 316 0.24 -26.06 9.63
N TYR A 317 0.68 -26.99 8.78
CA TYR A 317 0.78 -28.42 9.12
C TYR A 317 1.82 -28.67 10.21
N ALA A 318 2.98 -28.02 10.18
CA ALA A 318 3.99 -28.13 11.23
C ALA A 318 3.45 -27.73 12.60
N ASN A 319 2.68 -26.63 12.66
CA ASN A 319 2.06 -26.15 13.90
C ASN A 319 0.92 -27.06 14.38
N LEU A 320 0.10 -27.61 13.46
CA LEU A 320 -0.87 -28.65 13.83
C LEU A 320 -0.17 -29.87 14.43
N GLY A 321 0.95 -30.30 13.86
CA GLY A 321 1.76 -31.38 14.42
C GLY A 321 2.28 -31.09 15.83
N VAL A 322 2.67 -29.85 16.12
CA VAL A 322 3.06 -29.42 17.47
C VAL A 322 1.89 -29.58 18.43
N ILE A 323 0.71 -29.07 18.07
CA ILE A 323 -0.46 -29.13 18.94
C ILE A 323 -0.85 -30.59 19.22
N PHE A 324 -0.91 -31.43 18.17
CA PHE A 324 -1.22 -32.85 18.35
C PHE A 324 -0.18 -33.59 19.20
N SER A 325 1.11 -33.17 19.14
CA SER A 325 2.15 -33.74 20.01
C SER A 325 1.96 -33.34 21.48
N GLU A 326 1.55 -32.09 21.75
CA GLU A 326 1.24 -31.64 23.12
C GLU A 326 -0.01 -32.34 23.68
N GLU A 327 -0.94 -32.78 22.84
CA GLU A 327 -2.13 -33.54 23.18
C GLU A 327 -1.85 -35.07 23.22
N GLU A 328 -0.60 -35.49 22.99
CA GLU A 328 -0.20 -36.92 22.92
C GLU A 328 -0.95 -37.69 21.78
N ALA A 329 -1.53 -36.96 20.85
CA ALA A 329 -2.25 -37.52 19.70
C ALA A 329 -1.28 -37.87 18.54
N TRP A 330 -0.39 -38.83 18.82
CA TRP A 330 0.80 -39.12 17.99
C TRP A 330 0.49 -39.40 16.53
N ASN A 331 -0.58 -40.14 16.21
CA ASN A 331 -0.96 -40.40 14.83
C ASN A 331 -1.34 -39.16 14.04
N GLN A 332 -2.09 -38.22 14.67
CA GLN A 332 -2.42 -36.94 14.04
C GLN A 332 -1.19 -36.03 13.93
N ALA A 333 -0.29 -36.06 14.93
CA ALA A 333 0.97 -35.34 14.91
C ALA A 333 1.83 -35.82 13.73
N ILE A 334 2.02 -37.13 13.59
CA ILE A 334 2.78 -37.74 12.48
C ILE A 334 2.19 -37.32 11.14
N SER A 335 0.90 -37.56 10.91
CA SER A 335 0.25 -37.22 9.64
C SER A 335 0.42 -35.73 9.28
N SER A 336 0.28 -34.84 10.26
CA SER A 336 0.47 -33.38 10.02
C SER A 336 1.92 -33.05 9.71
N LEU A 337 2.88 -33.64 10.44
CA LEU A 337 4.31 -33.39 10.23
C LEU A 337 4.82 -33.98 8.93
N GLU A 338 4.31 -35.14 8.50
CA GLU A 338 4.58 -35.72 7.17
C GLU A 338 4.15 -34.76 6.06
N MET A 339 2.96 -34.14 6.16
CA MET A 339 2.54 -33.10 5.22
C MET A 339 3.47 -31.90 5.26
N ALA A 340 3.92 -31.48 6.46
CA ALA A 340 4.83 -30.35 6.59
C ALA A 340 6.17 -30.60 5.89
N VAL A 341 6.78 -31.79 6.09
CA VAL A 341 8.07 -32.11 5.47
C VAL A 341 7.95 -32.43 3.98
N ALA A 342 6.83 -32.97 3.52
CA ALA A 342 6.56 -33.18 2.11
C ALA A 342 6.46 -31.84 1.35
N LEU A 343 5.87 -30.81 1.97
CA LEU A 343 5.77 -29.46 1.40
C LEU A 343 7.05 -28.65 1.54
N ASN A 344 7.88 -28.93 2.54
CA ASN A 344 9.17 -28.27 2.75
C ASN A 344 10.25 -29.26 3.21
N GLU A 345 10.88 -29.93 2.26
CA GLU A 345 11.93 -30.93 2.50
C GLU A 345 13.21 -30.39 3.18
N ARG A 346 13.33 -29.05 3.32
CA ARG A 346 14.49 -28.40 3.97
C ARG A 346 14.21 -27.94 5.41
N ASP A 347 13.04 -28.25 5.95
CA ASP A 347 12.69 -27.86 7.32
C ASP A 347 13.19 -28.87 8.34
N ALA A 348 14.43 -28.69 8.80
CA ALA A 348 15.04 -29.51 9.85
C ALA A 348 14.20 -29.60 11.12
N MET A 349 13.43 -28.54 11.47
CA MET A 349 12.61 -28.51 12.67
C MET A 349 11.39 -29.43 12.56
N SER A 350 10.74 -29.44 11.41
CA SER A 350 9.62 -30.36 11.16
C SER A 350 10.09 -31.83 11.14
N TYR A 351 11.24 -32.13 10.57
CA TYR A 351 11.84 -33.48 10.67
C TYR A 351 12.19 -33.86 12.12
N PHE A 352 12.75 -32.96 12.91
CA PHE A 352 12.99 -33.19 14.34
C PHE A 352 11.70 -33.54 15.08
N ARG A 353 10.64 -32.76 14.87
CA ARG A 353 9.33 -33.02 15.49
C ARG A 353 8.71 -34.33 15.03
N LEU A 354 8.85 -34.64 13.73
CA LEU A 354 8.38 -35.90 13.15
C LEU A 354 9.09 -37.10 13.79
N SER A 355 10.40 -37.00 13.95
CA SER A 355 11.18 -38.04 14.66
C SER A 355 10.71 -38.21 16.10
N GLY A 356 10.51 -37.11 16.84
CA GLY A 356 9.98 -37.17 18.22
C GLY A 356 8.61 -37.85 18.26
N ALA A 357 7.69 -37.47 17.37
CA ALA A 357 6.36 -38.07 17.30
C ALA A 357 6.42 -39.58 16.98
N HIS A 358 7.28 -40.04 16.05
CA HIS A 358 7.51 -41.46 15.77
C HIS A 358 8.14 -42.16 16.96
N ASN A 359 9.12 -41.57 17.64
CA ASN A 359 9.73 -42.15 18.86
C ASN A 359 8.67 -42.37 19.96
N MET A 360 7.81 -41.40 20.17
CA MET A 360 6.70 -41.54 21.15
C MET A 360 5.63 -42.52 20.74
N ASN A 361 5.42 -42.70 19.43
CA ASN A 361 4.51 -43.70 18.87
C ASN A 361 5.13 -45.13 18.78
N GLY A 362 6.41 -45.26 19.14
CA GLY A 362 7.13 -46.54 19.09
C GLY A 362 7.63 -47.00 17.69
N ASP A 363 7.47 -46.17 16.68
CA ASP A 363 8.00 -46.45 15.33
C ASP A 363 9.45 -45.98 15.21
N CYS A 364 10.37 -46.77 15.76
CA CYS A 364 11.79 -46.46 15.79
C CYS A 364 12.43 -46.33 14.39
N LYS A 365 11.90 -47.03 13.38
CA LYS A 365 12.45 -46.97 12.04
C LYS A 365 12.18 -45.64 11.38
N SER A 366 10.92 -45.23 11.36
CA SER A 366 10.54 -43.90 10.81
C SER A 366 11.13 -42.77 11.61
N ALA A 367 11.24 -42.92 12.95
CA ALA A 367 11.94 -41.96 13.80
C ALA A 367 13.41 -41.78 13.39
N LEU A 368 14.11 -42.89 13.14
CA LEU A 368 15.50 -42.90 12.70
C LEU A 368 15.71 -42.13 11.39
N ASP A 369 14.86 -42.41 10.41
CA ASP A 369 14.93 -41.77 9.08
C ASP A 369 14.69 -40.25 9.19
N ALA A 370 13.67 -39.84 9.93
CA ALA A 370 13.37 -38.44 10.17
C ALA A 370 14.49 -37.73 10.96
N ALA A 371 15.04 -38.35 12.00
CA ALA A 371 16.12 -37.79 12.78
C ALA A 371 17.40 -37.57 11.96
N ARG A 372 17.77 -38.57 11.12
CA ARG A 372 18.91 -38.47 10.22
C ARG A 372 18.73 -37.30 9.27
N LYS A 373 17.56 -37.14 8.67
CA LYS A 373 17.28 -36.01 7.79
C LYS A 373 17.40 -34.67 8.51
N SER A 374 16.88 -34.55 9.74
CA SER A 374 17.02 -33.35 10.55
C SER A 374 18.51 -33.03 10.84
N THR A 375 19.33 -34.03 11.22
CA THR A 375 20.76 -33.84 11.52
C THR A 375 21.57 -33.50 10.28
N GLU A 376 21.22 -34.01 9.09
CA GLU A 376 21.81 -33.64 7.81
C GLU A 376 21.54 -32.16 7.48
N LEU A 377 20.31 -31.73 7.63
CA LEU A 377 19.89 -30.34 7.34
C LEU A 377 20.48 -29.34 8.34
N LYS A 378 20.63 -29.73 9.61
CA LYS A 378 21.11 -28.86 10.70
C LYS A 378 21.97 -29.62 11.69
N ASN A 379 23.23 -29.85 11.34
CA ASN A 379 24.17 -30.68 12.07
C ASN A 379 24.53 -30.18 13.50
N ARG A 380 24.30 -28.90 13.82
CA ARG A 380 24.54 -28.32 15.16
C ARG A 380 23.27 -28.28 16.05
N PHE A 381 22.17 -28.86 15.62
CA PHE A 381 20.93 -28.86 16.37
C PHE A 381 20.88 -30.06 17.32
N GLY A 382 21.12 -29.84 18.62
CA GLY A 382 21.18 -30.87 19.66
C GLY A 382 19.92 -31.69 19.77
N GLY A 383 18.73 -31.09 19.58
CA GLY A 383 17.46 -31.81 19.60
C GLY A 383 17.38 -32.91 18.54
N ALA A 384 17.84 -32.64 17.31
CA ALA A 384 17.85 -33.65 16.26
C ALA A 384 18.77 -34.84 16.60
N TRP A 385 19.94 -34.56 17.20
CA TRP A 385 20.84 -35.61 17.67
C TRP A 385 20.26 -36.38 18.86
N PHE A 386 19.48 -35.71 19.74
CA PHE A 386 18.79 -36.37 20.84
C PHE A 386 17.74 -37.36 20.32
N GLU A 387 16.88 -36.93 19.39
CA GLU A 387 15.88 -37.82 18.77
C GLU A 387 16.52 -38.96 17.99
N LEU A 388 17.66 -38.70 17.34
CA LEU A 388 18.45 -39.76 16.68
C LEU A 388 18.93 -40.78 17.69
N GLY A 389 19.44 -40.36 18.84
CA GLY A 389 19.88 -41.23 19.91
C GLY A 389 18.74 -42.07 20.45
N THR A 390 17.55 -41.48 20.63
CA THR A 390 16.35 -42.16 21.06
C THR A 390 15.90 -43.22 20.05
N ALA A 391 15.89 -42.90 18.78
CA ALA A 391 15.53 -43.81 17.71
C ALA A 391 16.54 -44.94 17.54
N GLU A 392 17.85 -44.69 17.65
CA GLU A 392 18.91 -45.71 17.63
C GLU A 392 18.80 -46.68 18.84
N TRP A 393 18.40 -46.16 20.01
CA TRP A 393 18.20 -47.00 21.22
C TRP A 393 16.91 -47.77 21.25
N CYS A 394 15.91 -47.39 20.49
CA CYS A 394 14.67 -48.09 20.22
C CYS A 394 14.13 -48.92 21.41
N ASN A 395 13.55 -48.24 22.40
CA ASN A 395 12.99 -48.87 23.59
C ASN A 395 13.98 -49.76 24.40
N GLY A 396 15.27 -49.46 24.30
CA GLY A 396 16.30 -50.16 25.13
C GLY A 396 16.93 -51.38 24.45
N SER A 397 16.58 -51.69 23.17
CA SER A 397 17.04 -52.89 22.48
C SER A 397 17.74 -52.62 21.15
N GLY A 398 17.97 -51.36 20.79
CA GLY A 398 18.53 -50.94 19.52
C GLY A 398 20.07 -50.90 19.48
N ASN A 399 20.59 -50.07 18.55
CA ASN A 399 22.00 -49.82 18.33
C ASN A 399 22.64 -49.00 19.45
N LYS A 400 23.15 -49.65 20.51
CA LYS A 400 23.79 -48.97 21.65
C LYS A 400 24.90 -48.00 21.27
N ALA A 401 25.76 -48.36 20.33
CA ALA A 401 26.88 -47.56 19.93
C ALA A 401 26.42 -46.29 19.17
N GLY A 402 25.44 -46.46 18.27
CA GLY A 402 24.81 -45.33 17.55
C GLY A 402 24.11 -44.38 18.49
N ALA A 403 23.32 -44.87 19.43
CA ALA A 403 22.63 -44.07 20.43
C ALA A 403 23.59 -43.25 21.26
N LEU A 404 24.64 -43.85 21.84
CA LEU A 404 25.64 -43.14 22.63
C LEU A 404 26.36 -42.05 21.82
N ASN A 405 26.70 -42.33 20.55
CA ASN A 405 27.31 -41.31 19.68
C ASN A 405 26.37 -40.11 19.47
N ALA A 406 25.11 -40.39 19.18
CA ALA A 406 24.12 -39.35 18.95
C ALA A 406 23.87 -38.50 20.21
N PHE A 407 23.71 -39.11 21.37
CA PHE A 407 23.55 -38.38 22.64
C PHE A 407 24.83 -37.58 23.02
N GLU A 408 26.03 -38.09 22.74
CA GLU A 408 27.28 -37.34 22.94
C GLU A 408 27.32 -36.06 22.07
N LYS A 409 26.78 -36.12 20.85
CA LYS A 409 26.62 -34.91 20.01
C LYS A 409 25.54 -33.97 20.54
N ALA A 410 24.40 -34.50 20.98
CA ALA A 410 23.34 -33.72 21.60
C ALA A 410 23.80 -32.98 22.87
N ARG A 411 24.70 -33.60 23.65
CA ARG A 411 25.29 -33.01 24.88
C ARG A 411 26.06 -31.69 24.64
N ASN A 412 26.55 -31.47 23.42
CA ASN A 412 27.23 -30.24 23.06
C ASN A 412 26.28 -29.03 22.99
N ASP A 413 24.98 -29.27 22.83
CA ASP A 413 23.97 -28.23 22.87
C ASP A 413 23.53 -27.97 24.32
N ARG A 414 23.64 -26.71 24.76
CA ARG A 414 23.30 -26.30 26.14
C ARG A 414 21.88 -26.70 26.57
N SER A 415 20.94 -26.62 25.65
CA SER A 415 19.52 -26.90 25.89
C SER A 415 19.26 -28.41 26.12
N TRP A 416 20.04 -29.25 25.44
CA TRP A 416 19.84 -30.70 25.42
C TRP A 416 20.85 -31.47 26.34
N ARG A 417 21.85 -30.79 26.84
CA ARG A 417 22.95 -31.39 27.60
C ARG A 417 22.48 -32.29 28.72
N LYS A 418 21.66 -31.80 29.63
CA LYS A 418 21.21 -32.57 30.80
C LYS A 418 20.44 -33.82 30.42
N MET A 419 19.57 -33.71 29.40
CA MET A 419 18.77 -34.84 28.93
C MET A 419 19.66 -35.88 28.26
N ALA A 420 20.62 -35.45 27.45
CA ALA A 420 21.57 -36.36 26.81
C ALA A 420 22.47 -37.06 27.81
N GLU A 421 22.98 -36.35 28.84
CA GLU A 421 23.80 -36.94 29.91
C GLU A 421 23.00 -38.00 30.70
N TYR A 422 21.72 -37.73 30.97
CA TYR A 422 20.84 -38.69 31.63
C TYR A 422 20.69 -39.97 30.78
N GLU A 423 20.39 -39.87 29.49
CA GLU A 423 20.24 -41.05 28.64
C GLU A 423 21.57 -41.82 28.44
N ILE A 424 22.69 -41.08 28.34
CA ILE A 424 24.03 -41.72 28.32
C ILE A 424 24.29 -42.53 29.62
N ASP A 425 24.02 -41.96 30.79
CA ASP A 425 24.22 -42.67 32.04
C ASP A 425 23.28 -43.88 32.20
N LYS A 426 22.02 -43.73 31.79
CA LYS A 426 21.03 -44.82 31.81
C LYS A 426 21.46 -46.01 30.91
N ILE A 427 22.01 -45.72 29.73
CA ILE A 427 22.53 -46.75 28.79
C ILE A 427 23.81 -47.41 29.34
N LYS A 428 24.70 -46.60 29.96
CA LYS A 428 25.98 -47.14 30.50
C LYS A 428 25.81 -47.88 31.82
N ASN A 429 24.90 -47.45 32.67
CA ASN A 429 24.70 -47.91 34.05
C ASN A 429 23.23 -48.30 34.33
N PRO A 430 22.64 -49.26 33.55
CA PRO A 430 21.21 -49.55 33.63
C PRO A 430 20.77 -49.97 35.02
N GLN A 431 21.64 -50.63 35.82
CA GLN A 431 21.37 -51.08 37.16
C GLN A 431 21.00 -49.91 38.16
N LYS A 432 21.37 -48.69 37.88
CA LYS A 432 20.99 -47.53 38.68
C LYS A 432 19.52 -47.11 38.47
N TYR A 433 18.88 -47.58 37.43
CA TYR A 433 17.55 -47.14 36.94
C TYR A 433 16.51 -48.24 36.99
N VAL A 434 16.91 -49.47 37.35
CA VAL A 434 15.97 -50.56 37.62
C VAL A 434 15.45 -50.37 39.04
N LYS A 435 14.14 -50.09 39.17
CA LYS A 435 13.45 -50.11 40.43
C LYS A 435 13.04 -51.50 40.81
#